data_7f1a3fe74c764fd0610ca2282c5aa6bf
#
_entry.id   7f1a3fe74c764fd0610ca2282c5aa6bf
#
_cell.length_a   1.000
_cell.length_b   1.000
_cell.length_c   1.000
_cell.angle_alpha   90.00
_cell.angle_beta   90.00
_cell.angle_gamma   90.00
#
_symmetry.space_group_name_H-M   'P 1'
#
loop_
_entity.id
_entity.type
_entity.pdbx_description
1 polymer ?
#
loop_
_entity_poly.entity_id
_entity_poly.type
_entity_poly.pdbx_seq_one_letter_code
_entity_poly.pdbx_strand_id
1 'polypeptide(L)'
;MGYGYWDDNTYLAGKTFRAARGVDDFGYTDSLRSRPRSSWKADPTLDPFGVDKRECRDSDGHPDSLPIAVLFDVTGSMGAVPRIMQDKLGKLHGLLQRKGYADDPQILFGGIGDADSDQVPLQVGQFESGNAMDEQLRTIFLEGNGGGQKSESYELAAYFMARHTSTDAWEKRGRKGYLFIIGDELNKPRLSLVTSVR
;
A
#
# COMPACT_ATOMS: atom_id res chain seq x y z
N MET A 1 -9.35 -9.63 -2.84
CA MET A 1 -8.77 -10.22 -4.07
C MET A 1 -9.40 -9.53 -5.26
N GLY A 2 -8.60 -9.06 -6.21
CA GLY A 2 -8.95 -8.16 -7.31
C GLY A 2 -10.02 -8.61 -8.29
N TYR A 3 -11.24 -8.76 -7.83
CA TYR A 3 -12.39 -9.09 -8.68
C TYR A 3 -13.22 -7.87 -9.09
N GLY A 4 -12.90 -6.69 -8.53
CA GLY A 4 -13.61 -5.46 -8.82
C GLY A 4 -13.12 -4.78 -10.09
N TYR A 5 -13.92 -3.84 -10.59
CA TYR A 5 -13.50 -2.94 -11.66
C TYR A 5 -13.37 -1.53 -11.12
N TRP A 6 -12.39 -0.80 -11.63
CA TRP A 6 -12.24 0.61 -11.32
C TRP A 6 -13.36 1.43 -11.98
N ASP A 7 -14.02 2.25 -11.19
CA ASP A 7 -15.04 3.19 -11.63
C ASP A 7 -14.71 4.61 -11.16
N ASP A 8 -14.41 5.49 -12.11
CA ASP A 8 -14.05 6.88 -11.86
C ASP A 8 -15.18 7.67 -11.18
N ASN A 9 -16.45 7.37 -11.50
CA ASN A 9 -17.58 8.09 -10.91
C ASN A 9 -17.73 7.73 -9.43
N THR A 10 -17.59 6.46 -9.08
CA THR A 10 -17.60 5.99 -7.68
C THR A 10 -16.44 6.62 -6.88
N TYR A 11 -15.23 6.66 -7.46
CA TYR A 11 -14.08 7.30 -6.84
C TYR A 11 -14.31 8.80 -6.60
N LEU A 12 -14.75 9.54 -7.63
CA LEU A 12 -15.00 10.98 -7.54
C LEU A 12 -16.16 11.31 -6.59
N ALA A 13 -17.23 10.52 -6.61
CA ALA A 13 -18.36 10.67 -5.69
C ALA A 13 -17.91 10.49 -4.23
N GLY A 14 -17.11 9.47 -3.95
CA GLY A 14 -16.54 9.23 -2.63
C GLY A 14 -15.68 10.41 -2.16
N LYS A 15 -14.80 10.92 -3.04
CA LYS A 15 -13.94 12.07 -2.75
C LYS A 15 -14.75 13.34 -2.45
N THR A 16 -15.75 13.63 -3.29
CA THR A 16 -16.64 14.79 -3.12
C THR A 16 -17.43 14.69 -1.81
N PHE A 17 -17.94 13.50 -1.49
CA PHE A 17 -18.67 13.26 -0.25
C PHE A 17 -17.83 13.52 1.01
N ARG A 18 -16.57 13.09 1.01
CA ARG A 18 -15.63 13.34 2.12
C ARG A 18 -15.32 14.83 2.25
N ALA A 19 -14.97 15.47 1.14
CA ALA A 19 -14.69 16.91 1.09
C ALA A 19 -15.87 17.75 1.64
N ALA A 20 -17.11 17.42 1.26
CA ALA A 20 -18.31 18.10 1.73
C ALA A 20 -18.56 17.97 3.24
N ARG A 21 -17.97 16.95 3.89
CA ARG A 21 -18.05 16.70 5.33
C ARG A 21 -16.81 17.13 6.10
N GLY A 22 -15.82 17.68 5.44
CA GLY A 22 -14.53 18.01 6.07
C GLY A 22 -13.78 16.79 6.59
N VAL A 23 -14.04 15.60 6.03
CA VAL A 23 -13.34 14.36 6.39
C VAL A 23 -12.09 14.24 5.53
N ASP A 24 -10.94 14.08 6.18
CA ASP A 24 -9.67 13.85 5.50
C ASP A 24 -9.67 12.50 4.75
N ASP A 25 -8.97 12.46 3.62
CA ASP A 25 -8.81 11.22 2.87
C ASP A 25 -8.06 10.14 3.67
N PHE A 26 -7.24 10.53 4.64
CA PHE A 26 -6.54 9.64 5.57
C PHE A 26 -7.16 9.67 6.98
N GLY A 27 -8.48 9.55 7.06
CA GLY A 27 -9.21 9.62 8.33
C GLY A 27 -8.81 8.59 9.37
N TYR A 28 -8.25 7.44 8.97
CA TYR A 28 -7.66 6.46 9.88
C TYR A 28 -6.47 7.07 10.65
N THR A 29 -5.59 7.79 9.95
CA THR A 29 -4.47 8.52 10.55
C THR A 29 -4.95 9.50 11.62
N ASP A 30 -5.95 10.32 11.31
CA ASP A 30 -6.47 11.30 12.25
C ASP A 30 -7.08 10.63 13.50
N SER A 31 -7.79 9.51 13.28
CA SER A 31 -8.38 8.75 14.38
C SER A 31 -7.34 8.16 15.33
N LEU A 32 -6.20 7.71 14.81
CA LEU A 32 -5.11 7.16 15.63
C LEU A 32 -4.31 8.26 16.32
N ARG A 33 -4.00 9.35 15.63
CA ARG A 33 -3.23 10.48 16.21
C ARG A 33 -3.94 11.15 17.38
N SER A 34 -5.27 11.03 17.47
CA SER A 34 -6.05 11.47 18.63
C SER A 34 -5.87 10.58 19.87
N ARG A 35 -5.18 9.44 19.76
CA ARG A 35 -4.97 8.46 20.82
C ARG A 35 -3.50 8.43 21.27
N PRO A 36 -3.21 7.86 22.47
CA PRO A 36 -1.82 7.66 22.90
C PRO A 36 -1.02 6.84 21.88
N ARG A 37 0.24 7.21 21.66
CA ARG A 37 1.14 6.54 20.71
C ARG A 37 1.25 5.03 20.93
N SER A 38 1.21 4.59 22.18
CA SER A 38 1.24 3.16 22.54
C SER A 38 0.06 2.35 22.01
N SER A 39 -1.01 3.01 21.54
CA SER A 39 -2.17 2.37 20.93
C SER A 39 -2.17 2.42 19.39
N TRP A 40 -1.15 3.02 18.79
CA TRP A 40 -1.03 3.10 17.35
C TRP A 40 -0.72 1.72 16.76
N LYS A 41 -1.41 1.37 15.70
CA LYS A 41 -1.30 0.09 15.01
C LYS A 41 -1.75 0.22 13.56
N ALA A 42 -1.32 -0.71 12.72
CA ALA A 42 -1.89 -0.84 11.38
C ALA A 42 -3.39 -1.13 11.45
N ASP A 43 -4.12 -0.70 10.42
CA ASP A 43 -5.47 -1.22 10.23
C ASP A 43 -5.40 -2.74 10.05
N PRO A 44 -6.35 -3.52 10.61
CA PRO A 44 -6.32 -4.98 10.49
C PRO A 44 -6.28 -5.50 9.05
N THR A 45 -6.79 -4.75 8.08
CA THR A 45 -6.74 -5.12 6.66
C THR A 45 -5.36 -4.93 6.04
N LEU A 46 -4.54 -4.05 6.64
CA LEU A 46 -3.19 -3.72 6.18
C LEU A 46 -2.09 -4.28 7.08
N ASP A 47 -2.45 -4.88 8.21
CA ASP A 47 -1.49 -5.47 9.12
C ASP A 47 -0.83 -6.69 8.46
N PRO A 48 0.50 -6.71 8.29
CA PRO A 48 1.20 -7.86 7.73
C PRO A 48 1.28 -9.04 8.68
N PHE A 49 0.98 -8.85 9.97
CA PHE A 49 1.10 -9.88 10.99
C PHE A 49 0.09 -11.00 10.78
N GLY A 50 0.56 -12.24 10.75
CA GLY A 50 -0.31 -13.42 10.56
C GLY A 50 -0.82 -13.59 9.12
N VAL A 51 -0.39 -12.76 8.19
CA VAL A 51 -0.70 -12.92 6.77
C VAL A 51 0.23 -13.98 6.17
N ASP A 52 -0.34 -15.09 5.71
CA ASP A 52 0.44 -16.10 4.97
C ASP A 52 0.80 -15.55 3.59
N LYS A 53 -0.20 -15.18 2.79
CA LYS A 53 0.00 -14.62 1.44
C LYS A 53 -0.95 -13.48 1.12
N ARG A 54 -0.44 -12.46 0.44
CA ARG A 54 -1.22 -11.54 -0.39
C ARG A 54 -1.26 -12.08 -1.80
N GLU A 55 -2.43 -12.17 -2.38
CA GLU A 55 -2.63 -12.90 -3.62
C GLU A 55 -3.08 -12.00 -4.77
N CYS A 56 -2.45 -12.21 -5.94
CA CYS A 56 -2.92 -11.65 -7.20
C CYS A 56 -3.38 -12.82 -8.08
N ARG A 57 -4.69 -12.96 -8.24
CA ARG A 57 -5.30 -14.12 -8.90
C ARG A 57 -6.09 -13.71 -10.13
N ASP A 58 -6.06 -14.59 -11.12
CA ASP A 58 -6.96 -14.48 -12.27
C ASP A 58 -8.40 -14.74 -11.85
N SER A 59 -9.31 -14.17 -12.61
CA SER A 59 -10.75 -14.43 -12.50
C SER A 59 -11.39 -14.31 -13.89
N ASP A 60 -12.66 -14.65 -14.01
CA ASP A 60 -13.39 -14.50 -15.28
C ASP A 60 -13.37 -13.05 -15.80
N GLY A 61 -13.40 -12.08 -14.90
CA GLY A 61 -13.31 -10.67 -15.26
C GLY A 61 -11.88 -10.14 -15.40
N HIS A 62 -10.89 -10.87 -14.89
CA HIS A 62 -9.47 -10.50 -14.84
C HIS A 62 -8.60 -11.72 -15.20
N PRO A 63 -8.61 -12.17 -16.48
CA PRO A 63 -7.99 -13.45 -16.87
C PRO A 63 -6.47 -13.41 -16.99
N ASP A 64 -5.87 -12.23 -17.08
CA ASP A 64 -4.42 -12.04 -17.23
C ASP A 64 -3.87 -11.06 -16.20
N SER A 65 -4.18 -11.30 -14.92
CA SER A 65 -3.82 -10.43 -13.82
C SER A 65 -2.33 -10.14 -13.77
N LEU A 66 -1.98 -8.86 -13.66
CA LEU A 66 -0.60 -8.37 -13.52
C LEU A 66 -0.41 -7.75 -12.13
N PRO A 67 0.40 -8.37 -11.24
CA PRO A 67 0.64 -7.82 -9.91
C PRO A 67 1.56 -6.60 -9.97
N ILE A 68 1.10 -5.50 -9.37
CA ILE A 68 1.87 -4.26 -9.20
C ILE A 68 1.79 -3.88 -7.72
N ALA A 69 2.91 -3.86 -7.03
CA ALA A 69 2.99 -3.40 -5.65
C ALA A 69 3.64 -2.01 -5.60
N VAL A 70 3.00 -1.09 -4.89
CA VAL A 70 3.49 0.29 -4.67
C VAL A 70 3.52 0.54 -3.17
N LEU A 71 4.71 0.46 -2.59
CA LEU A 71 4.93 0.75 -1.18
C LEU A 71 5.70 2.05 -1.05
N PHE A 72 5.26 2.90 -0.14
CA PHE A 72 5.87 4.22 0.06
C PHE A 72 6.12 4.46 1.54
N ASP A 73 7.17 5.21 1.77
CA ASP A 73 7.53 5.69 3.08
C ASP A 73 6.42 6.61 3.63
N VAL A 74 6.04 6.38 4.89
CA VAL A 74 4.99 7.12 5.60
C VAL A 74 5.55 8.00 6.72
N THR A 75 6.85 8.19 6.75
CA THR A 75 7.52 9.04 7.73
C THR A 75 7.33 10.53 7.43
N GLY A 76 7.75 11.37 8.37
CA GLY A 76 7.47 12.81 8.29
C GLY A 76 8.10 13.52 7.10
N SER A 77 9.27 13.06 6.63
CA SER A 77 9.99 13.61 5.48
C SER A 77 9.20 13.51 4.17
N MET A 78 8.44 12.42 3.99
CA MET A 78 7.61 12.19 2.80
C MET A 78 6.42 13.15 2.67
N GLY A 79 6.01 13.81 3.76
CA GLY A 79 5.07 14.93 3.74
C GLY A 79 3.80 14.71 2.92
N ALA A 80 3.73 15.33 1.74
CA ALA A 80 2.55 15.31 0.86
C ALA A 80 2.49 14.09 -0.09
N VAL A 81 3.53 13.27 -0.18
CA VAL A 81 3.61 12.19 -1.20
C VAL A 81 2.45 11.21 -1.10
N PRO A 82 2.05 10.68 0.07
CA PRO A 82 0.90 9.79 0.19
C PRO A 82 -0.40 10.42 -0.34
N ARG A 83 -0.60 11.71 -0.08
CA ARG A 83 -1.78 12.46 -0.54
C ARG A 83 -1.77 12.66 -2.05
N ILE A 84 -0.60 12.94 -2.63
CA ILE A 84 -0.44 13.03 -4.08
C ILE A 84 -0.74 11.69 -4.74
N MET A 85 -0.29 10.58 -4.16
CA MET A 85 -0.57 9.25 -4.67
C MET A 85 -2.07 8.95 -4.66
N GLN A 86 -2.75 9.24 -3.56
CA GLN A 86 -4.21 9.09 -3.46
C GLN A 86 -4.93 9.95 -4.53
N ASP A 87 -4.53 11.21 -4.69
CA ASP A 87 -5.11 12.12 -5.69
C ASP A 87 -4.89 11.66 -7.15
N LYS A 88 -3.80 10.94 -7.40
CA LYS A 88 -3.45 10.47 -8.76
C LYS A 88 -3.86 9.02 -9.04
N LEU A 89 -4.45 8.32 -8.07
CA LEU A 89 -4.77 6.89 -8.19
C LEU A 89 -5.61 6.58 -9.44
N GLY A 90 -6.71 7.29 -9.65
CA GLY A 90 -7.55 7.08 -10.83
C GLY A 90 -6.81 7.34 -12.15
N LYS A 91 -5.93 8.35 -12.16
CA LYS A 91 -5.09 8.64 -13.35
C LYS A 91 -4.05 7.55 -13.57
N LEU A 92 -3.44 7.02 -12.52
CA LEU A 92 -2.47 5.93 -12.61
C LEU A 92 -3.10 4.69 -13.22
N HIS A 93 -4.22 4.23 -12.66
CA HIS A 93 -4.93 3.05 -13.14
C HIS A 93 -5.33 3.21 -14.62
N GLY A 94 -5.98 4.31 -14.96
CA GLY A 94 -6.37 4.59 -16.34
C GLY A 94 -5.18 4.77 -17.30
N LEU A 95 -4.03 5.27 -16.83
CA LEU A 95 -2.82 5.37 -17.65
C LEU A 95 -2.26 3.99 -17.98
N LEU A 96 -2.18 3.10 -17.00
CA LEU A 96 -1.67 1.73 -17.19
C LEU A 96 -2.46 1.02 -18.30
N GLN A 97 -3.78 1.09 -18.27
CA GLN A 97 -4.64 0.45 -19.26
C GLN A 97 -4.59 1.16 -20.63
N ARG A 98 -4.80 2.49 -20.68
CA ARG A 98 -4.86 3.23 -21.96
C ARG A 98 -3.54 3.22 -22.75
N LYS A 99 -2.41 3.07 -22.06
CA LYS A 99 -1.09 3.00 -22.69
C LYS A 99 -0.67 1.57 -23.02
N GLY A 100 -1.49 0.57 -22.65
CA GLY A 100 -1.16 -0.84 -22.86
C GLY A 100 0.05 -1.30 -22.02
N TYR A 101 0.34 -0.61 -20.91
CA TYR A 101 1.40 -1.05 -19.99
C TYR A 101 0.96 -2.26 -19.17
N ALA A 102 -0.31 -2.31 -18.84
CA ALA A 102 -0.95 -3.42 -18.17
C ALA A 102 -2.44 -3.45 -18.56
N ASP A 103 -2.86 -4.53 -19.19
CA ASP A 103 -4.26 -4.71 -19.61
C ASP A 103 -5.14 -5.03 -18.39
N ASP A 104 -4.60 -5.79 -17.45
CA ASP A 104 -5.33 -6.28 -16.27
C ASP A 104 -4.49 -6.09 -14.97
N PRO A 105 -4.24 -4.83 -14.56
CA PRO A 105 -3.43 -4.55 -13.38
C PRO A 105 -4.20 -4.82 -12.09
N GLN A 106 -3.58 -5.55 -11.16
CA GLN A 106 -4.00 -5.61 -9.77
C GLN A 106 -2.94 -4.91 -8.91
N ILE A 107 -3.34 -3.83 -8.24
CA ILE A 107 -2.41 -2.95 -7.52
C ILE A 107 -2.57 -3.17 -6.02
N LEU A 108 -1.46 -3.39 -5.35
CA LEU A 108 -1.33 -3.43 -3.90
C LEU A 108 -0.64 -2.16 -3.43
N PHE A 109 -1.22 -1.48 -2.45
CA PHE A 109 -0.58 -0.36 -1.77
C PHE A 109 -0.08 -0.76 -0.39
N GLY A 110 1.01 -0.10 0.06
CA GLY A 110 1.54 -0.29 1.40
C GLY A 110 2.30 0.93 1.92
N GLY A 111 2.46 0.99 3.23
CA GLY A 111 3.23 2.01 3.93
C GLY A 111 4.46 1.40 4.60
N ILE A 112 5.57 2.10 4.53
CA ILE A 112 6.85 1.72 5.13
C ILE A 112 7.24 2.78 6.13
N GLY A 113 7.58 2.37 7.34
CA GLY A 113 8.16 3.19 8.39
C GLY A 113 9.50 2.59 8.86
N ASP A 114 9.99 3.13 9.96
CA ASP A 114 11.22 2.64 10.58
C ASP A 114 10.91 1.61 11.68
N ALA A 115 11.42 0.39 11.53
CA ALA A 115 11.24 -0.70 12.49
C ALA A 115 11.86 -0.44 13.87
N ASP A 116 12.80 0.49 13.98
CA ASP A 116 13.46 0.80 15.24
C ASP A 116 12.73 1.92 16.02
N SER A 117 12.00 2.80 15.32
CA SER A 117 11.40 3.98 15.93
C SER A 117 9.88 4.06 15.82
N ASP A 118 9.29 3.43 14.82
CA ASP A 118 7.85 3.53 14.55
C ASP A 118 7.03 2.41 15.20
N GLN A 119 5.77 2.72 15.50
CA GLN A 119 4.82 1.72 16.03
C GLN A 119 4.29 0.82 14.91
N VAL A 120 4.30 1.33 13.68
CA VAL A 120 3.73 0.65 12.50
C VAL A 120 4.75 0.62 11.36
N PRO A 121 5.79 -0.23 11.47
CA PRO A 121 6.91 -0.23 10.52
C PRO A 121 6.57 -0.75 9.12
N LEU A 122 5.48 -1.49 8.97
CA LEU A 122 5.04 -2.01 7.69
C LEU A 122 3.52 -2.17 7.64
N GLN A 123 2.93 -1.74 6.55
CA GLN A 123 1.51 -1.91 6.23
C GLN A 123 1.41 -2.42 4.80
N VAL A 124 0.65 -3.49 4.58
CA VAL A 124 0.57 -4.11 3.26
C VAL A 124 -0.87 -4.47 2.93
N GLY A 125 -1.43 -3.81 1.94
CA GLY A 125 -2.77 -4.08 1.43
C GLY A 125 -2.89 -5.39 0.66
N GLN A 126 -3.99 -5.53 -0.05
CA GLN A 126 -4.24 -6.65 -0.96
C GLN A 126 -4.11 -6.18 -2.41
N PHE A 127 -3.82 -7.11 -3.32
CA PHE A 127 -3.91 -6.84 -4.75
C PHE A 127 -5.37 -6.63 -5.15
N GLU A 128 -5.67 -5.46 -5.72
CA GLU A 128 -7.02 -5.05 -6.12
C GLU A 128 -7.02 -4.43 -7.51
N SER A 129 -8.13 -4.60 -8.23
CA SER A 129 -8.35 -4.03 -9.56
C SER A 129 -9.46 -2.98 -9.59
N GLY A 130 -10.20 -2.82 -8.49
CA GLY A 130 -11.35 -1.91 -8.37
C GLY A 130 -11.14 -0.80 -7.33
N ASN A 131 -12.24 -0.14 -6.96
CA ASN A 131 -12.23 1.00 -6.04
C ASN A 131 -11.78 0.66 -4.60
N ALA A 132 -11.66 -0.63 -4.25
CA ALA A 132 -11.04 -1.07 -3.00
C ALA A 132 -9.59 -0.57 -2.85
N MET A 133 -8.90 -0.27 -3.97
CA MET A 133 -7.57 0.36 -3.95
C MET A 133 -7.59 1.73 -3.25
N ASP A 134 -8.62 2.55 -3.49
CA ASP A 134 -8.78 3.85 -2.83
C ASP A 134 -8.95 3.68 -1.32
N GLU A 135 -9.77 2.73 -0.91
CA GLU A 135 -10.01 2.45 0.51
C GLU A 135 -8.74 1.99 1.22
N GLN A 136 -8.02 1.05 0.63
CA GLN A 136 -6.74 0.60 1.19
C GLN A 136 -5.75 1.75 1.34
N LEU A 137 -5.57 2.56 0.30
CA LEU A 137 -4.63 3.68 0.32
C LEU A 137 -4.98 4.69 1.41
N ARG A 138 -6.27 4.98 1.61
CA ARG A 138 -6.77 5.89 2.64
C ARG A 138 -6.66 5.35 4.06
N THR A 139 -6.61 4.05 4.20
CA THR A 139 -6.51 3.35 5.49
C THR A 139 -5.07 3.21 5.96
N ILE A 140 -4.09 3.52 5.10
CA ILE A 140 -2.68 3.56 5.51
C ILE A 140 -2.51 4.62 6.61
N PHE A 141 -1.91 4.19 7.72
CA PHE A 141 -1.53 5.07 8.80
C PHE A 141 -0.26 5.84 8.43
N LEU A 142 -0.38 7.15 8.31
CA LEU A 142 0.75 8.04 8.09
C LEU A 142 1.33 8.42 9.45
N GLU A 143 2.28 7.66 9.97
CA GLU A 143 2.82 7.86 11.32
C GLU A 143 3.48 9.23 11.47
N GLY A 144 4.22 9.67 10.47
CA GLY A 144 4.71 11.04 10.36
C GLY A 144 5.82 11.42 11.32
N ASN A 145 6.30 10.48 12.13
CA ASN A 145 7.46 10.69 12.99
C ASN A 145 8.68 10.08 12.29
N GLY A 146 9.68 10.88 12.04
CA GLY A 146 11.01 10.36 11.72
C GLY A 146 11.84 10.37 13.00
N GLY A 147 12.45 9.24 13.35
CA GLY A 147 13.31 9.10 14.55
C GLY A 147 14.64 9.85 14.46
N GLY A 148 14.83 10.74 13.48
CA GLY A 148 16.09 11.44 13.25
C GLY A 148 17.20 10.53 12.70
N GLN A 149 16.88 9.29 12.40
CA GLN A 149 17.76 8.36 11.69
C GLN A 149 17.56 8.57 10.18
N LYS A 150 18.64 8.45 9.41
CA LYS A 150 18.65 8.65 7.96
C LYS A 150 18.44 7.32 7.22
N SER A 151 17.63 6.42 7.75
CA SER A 151 17.39 5.11 7.14
C SER A 151 16.03 4.56 7.53
N GLU A 152 15.33 4.03 6.55
CA GLU A 152 14.01 3.41 6.69
C GLU A 152 14.08 1.90 6.41
N SER A 153 13.07 1.18 6.85
CA SER A 153 13.04 -0.28 6.78
C SER A 153 12.45 -0.79 5.45
N TYR A 154 12.98 -0.31 4.31
CA TYR A 154 12.52 -0.74 2.98
C TYR A 154 12.75 -2.23 2.72
N GLU A 155 13.75 -2.83 3.40
CA GLU A 155 14.02 -4.26 3.36
C GLU A 155 12.85 -5.11 3.89
N LEU A 156 12.05 -4.60 4.83
CA LEU A 156 10.85 -5.31 5.30
C LEU A 156 9.81 -5.44 4.19
N ALA A 157 9.61 -4.37 3.42
CA ALA A 157 8.71 -4.39 2.27
C ALA A 157 9.19 -5.39 1.21
N ALA A 158 10.48 -5.35 0.87
CA ALA A 158 11.08 -6.28 -0.09
C ALA A 158 10.97 -7.74 0.40
N TYR A 159 11.23 -7.99 1.68
CA TYR A 159 11.08 -9.32 2.29
C TYR A 159 9.64 -9.82 2.22
N PHE A 160 8.67 -8.99 2.64
CA PHE A 160 7.26 -9.35 2.60
C PHE A 160 6.83 -9.70 1.19
N MET A 161 7.16 -8.86 0.21
CA MET A 161 6.80 -9.09 -1.19
C MET A 161 7.44 -10.36 -1.75
N ALA A 162 8.66 -10.69 -1.33
CA ALA A 162 9.34 -11.90 -1.79
C ALA A 162 8.79 -13.19 -1.14
N ARG A 163 8.31 -13.13 0.11
CA ARG A 163 7.98 -14.32 0.90
C ARG A 163 6.48 -14.50 1.12
N HIS A 164 5.72 -13.41 1.12
CA HIS A 164 4.31 -13.37 1.49
C HIS A 164 3.41 -12.90 0.35
N THR A 165 3.82 -13.17 -0.90
CA THR A 165 2.94 -12.98 -2.07
C THR A 165 2.86 -14.25 -2.92
N SER A 166 1.75 -14.40 -3.62
CA SER A 166 1.47 -15.49 -4.55
C SER A 166 0.69 -14.91 -5.73
N THR A 167 1.15 -15.19 -6.96
CA THR A 167 0.57 -14.53 -8.14
C THR A 167 0.38 -15.50 -9.29
N ASP A 168 -0.79 -15.51 -9.92
CA ASP A 168 -1.07 -16.33 -11.09
C ASP A 168 -0.22 -15.92 -12.28
N ALA A 169 0.17 -14.66 -12.38
CA ALA A 169 1.13 -14.19 -13.38
C ALA A 169 2.42 -15.02 -13.37
N TRP A 170 2.95 -15.28 -12.18
CA TRP A 170 4.15 -16.11 -12.04
C TRP A 170 3.85 -17.60 -12.10
N GLU A 171 2.88 -18.06 -11.33
CA GLU A 171 2.58 -19.50 -11.18
C GLU A 171 2.09 -20.15 -12.47
N LYS A 172 1.27 -19.43 -13.24
CA LYS A 172 0.70 -19.96 -14.50
C LYS A 172 1.49 -19.57 -15.74
N ARG A 173 2.12 -18.38 -15.72
CA ARG A 173 2.69 -17.77 -16.94
C ARG A 173 4.19 -17.49 -16.86
N GLY A 174 4.83 -17.67 -15.70
CA GLY A 174 6.24 -17.31 -15.50
C GLY A 174 6.49 -15.79 -15.63
N ARG A 175 5.44 -14.96 -15.60
CA ARG A 175 5.52 -13.51 -15.76
C ARG A 175 5.73 -12.85 -14.41
N LYS A 176 6.77 -12.05 -14.29
CA LYS A 176 7.05 -11.29 -13.06
C LYS A 176 6.11 -10.09 -12.92
N GLY A 177 5.78 -9.76 -11.69
CA GLY A 177 5.14 -8.48 -11.34
C GLY A 177 6.13 -7.35 -11.16
N TYR A 178 5.61 -6.21 -10.72
CA TYR A 178 6.40 -5.01 -10.45
C TYR A 178 6.30 -4.63 -8.97
N LEU A 179 7.45 -4.25 -8.41
CA LEU A 179 7.55 -3.69 -7.06
C LEU A 179 8.16 -2.30 -7.16
N PHE A 180 7.42 -1.29 -6.72
CA PHE A 180 7.89 0.08 -6.58
C PHE A 180 7.99 0.41 -5.10
N ILE A 181 9.18 0.83 -4.66
CA ILE A 181 9.44 1.38 -3.34
C ILE A 181 9.77 2.85 -3.53
N ILE A 182 8.99 3.72 -2.87
CA ILE A 182 9.11 5.18 -2.99
C ILE A 182 9.48 5.72 -1.62
N GLY A 183 10.65 6.31 -1.51
CA GLY A 183 11.16 6.89 -0.28
C GLY A 183 12.27 7.88 -0.56
N ASP A 184 12.65 8.65 0.44
CA ASP A 184 13.66 9.71 0.37
C ASP A 184 14.86 9.45 1.30
N GLU A 185 14.82 8.38 2.09
CA GLU A 185 15.89 8.00 3.00
C GLU A 185 16.69 6.78 2.50
N LEU A 186 17.75 6.45 3.19
CA LEU A 186 18.57 5.27 2.88
C LEU A 186 17.89 4.00 3.40
N ASN A 187 18.09 2.90 2.68
CA ASN A 187 17.69 1.58 3.18
C ASN A 187 18.60 1.10 4.30
N LYS A 188 18.06 0.38 5.27
CA LYS A 188 18.86 -0.30 6.28
C LYS A 188 19.72 -1.39 5.63
N PRO A 189 20.99 -1.56 6.07
CA PRO A 189 21.92 -2.49 5.42
C PRO A 189 21.57 -3.96 5.63
N ARG A 190 20.70 -4.28 6.59
CA ARG A 190 20.31 -5.65 6.95
C ARG A 190 18.89 -5.70 7.46
N LEU A 191 18.19 -6.80 7.16
CA LEU A 191 16.96 -7.18 7.85
C LEU A 191 17.25 -7.33 9.35
N SER A 192 16.55 -6.56 10.16
CA SER A 192 16.58 -6.76 11.61
C SER A 192 15.75 -7.99 11.95
N LEU A 193 16.39 -9.08 12.35
CA LEU A 193 15.71 -10.32 12.78
C LEU A 193 14.87 -10.13 14.07
N VAL A 194 15.00 -9.01 14.75
CA VAL A 194 14.30 -8.73 16.01
C VAL A 194 12.83 -8.37 15.80
N THR A 195 12.45 -7.96 14.62
CA THR A 195 11.08 -7.51 14.31
C THR A 195 10.17 -8.62 13.80
N SER A 196 10.67 -9.82 13.55
CA SER A 196 9.90 -10.88 12.89
C SER A 196 9.11 -11.78 13.84
N VAL A 197 9.21 -11.59 15.16
CA VAL A 197 8.53 -12.50 16.12
C VAL A 197 8.12 -11.75 17.38
N ARG A 198 6.95 -11.17 17.38
CA ARG A 198 6.09 -11.07 18.58
C ARG A 198 4.64 -10.93 18.16
#